data_d1ae37884a12345581eee272ca257cbc
#
_entry.id   d1ae37884a12345581eee272ca257cbc
#
_cell.length_a   1.000
_cell.length_b   1.000
_cell.length_c   1.000
_cell.angle_alpha   90.00
_cell.angle_beta   90.00
_cell.angle_gamma   90.00
#
_symmetry.space_group_name_H-M   'P 1'
#
loop_
_entity.id
_entity.type
_entity.pdbx_description
1 polymer ?
#
loop_
_entity_poly.entity_id
_entity_poly.type
_entity_poly.pdbx_seq_one_letter_code
_entity_poly.pdbx_strand_id
1 'polypeptide(L)'
;MEFSIAVLCYRAEEEIIPFVENLHKIMSLFRFEWELILVANFWQGSNDRTPEICQQLAKRLPYVRVLAEPKQGAMGWDMRRGLDACRGKYIGVIDGDGQFPVEAIFSCFAKIKSDDFDLVKTYRVQRRDSLYRRLISTVYNWLFHVLFRGSGKLRDVNSKPKIMRREAYAKMMLQSDDWFTDAEIILSCIKLNLRMYEIPIEFHSLGGRKSFVKPSAILQFLKHMLEYQFRSRSSVRKAN
;
A
#
# COMPACT_ATOMS: atom_id res chain seq x y z
N MET A 1 -9.78 -16.61 9.72
CA MET A 1 -8.79 -15.99 8.79
C MET A 1 -7.88 -15.09 9.60
N GLU A 2 -6.59 -15.42 9.65
CA GLU A 2 -5.61 -14.67 10.44
C GLU A 2 -5.02 -13.51 9.63
N PHE A 3 -4.66 -13.74 8.36
CA PHE A 3 -3.92 -12.80 7.55
C PHE A 3 -4.43 -12.71 6.10
N SER A 4 -4.60 -11.50 5.60
CA SER A 4 -4.97 -11.22 4.20
C SER A 4 -3.99 -10.21 3.59
N ILE A 5 -3.54 -10.45 2.36
CA ILE A 5 -2.70 -9.52 1.61
C ILE A 5 -3.37 -9.13 0.30
N ALA A 6 -3.58 -7.84 0.11
CA ALA A 6 -3.96 -7.26 -1.18
C ALA A 6 -2.69 -6.98 -2.00
N VAL A 7 -2.61 -7.56 -3.18
CA VAL A 7 -1.53 -7.36 -4.16
C VAL A 7 -2.05 -6.46 -5.27
N LEU A 8 -1.45 -5.28 -5.45
CA LEU A 8 -1.85 -4.32 -6.48
C LEU A 8 -1.24 -4.73 -7.83
N CYS A 9 -2.08 -5.18 -8.76
CA CYS A 9 -1.66 -5.83 -10.02
C CYS A 9 -1.83 -4.95 -11.26
N TYR A 10 -2.10 -3.66 -11.12
CA TYR A 10 -2.44 -2.77 -12.23
C TYR A 10 -1.43 -2.83 -13.39
N ARG A 11 -1.89 -3.22 -14.59
CA ARG A 11 -1.09 -3.33 -15.82
C ARG A 11 0.19 -4.15 -15.64
N ALA A 12 0.13 -5.20 -14.85
CA ALA A 12 1.28 -6.05 -14.62
C ALA A 12 1.42 -7.18 -15.64
N GLU A 13 0.31 -7.57 -16.25
CA GLU A 13 0.22 -8.67 -17.21
C GLU A 13 1.00 -9.90 -16.76
N GLU A 14 1.84 -10.50 -17.59
CA GLU A 14 2.62 -11.70 -17.26
C GLU A 14 3.67 -11.48 -16.17
N GLU A 15 4.10 -10.23 -15.94
CA GLU A 15 5.10 -9.89 -14.91
C GLU A 15 4.60 -10.17 -13.48
N ILE A 16 3.28 -10.25 -13.28
CA ILE A 16 2.70 -10.56 -11.97
C ILE A 16 2.87 -12.02 -11.57
N ILE A 17 3.00 -12.93 -12.55
CA ILE A 17 2.99 -14.39 -12.31
C ILE A 17 4.10 -14.81 -11.34
N PRO A 18 5.39 -14.55 -11.61
CA PRO A 18 6.46 -15.00 -10.72
C PRO A 18 6.37 -14.38 -9.33
N PHE A 19 5.88 -13.15 -9.20
CA PHE A 19 5.68 -12.49 -7.92
C PHE A 19 4.61 -13.22 -7.08
N VAL A 20 3.43 -13.48 -7.67
CA VAL A 20 2.33 -14.15 -6.98
C VAL A 20 2.67 -15.58 -6.62
N GLU A 21 3.33 -16.33 -7.53
CA GLU A 21 3.75 -17.71 -7.27
C GLU A 21 4.77 -17.80 -6.14
N ASN A 22 5.76 -16.89 -6.10
CA ASN A 22 6.71 -16.81 -5.01
C ASN A 22 6.03 -16.44 -3.68
N LEU A 23 5.19 -15.41 -3.68
CA LEU A 23 4.44 -15.01 -2.50
C LEU A 23 3.54 -16.15 -1.99
N HIS A 24 2.79 -16.81 -2.89
CA HIS A 24 1.95 -17.95 -2.54
C HIS A 24 2.76 -19.11 -1.93
N LYS A 25 3.90 -19.48 -2.55
CA LYS A 25 4.81 -20.52 -2.04
C LYS A 25 5.23 -20.23 -0.61
N ILE A 26 5.63 -19.01 -0.33
CA ILE A 26 6.08 -18.62 0.99
C ILE A 26 4.89 -18.58 1.98
N MET A 27 3.73 -18.01 1.58
CA MET A 27 2.53 -17.99 2.43
C MET A 27 2.07 -19.41 2.78
N SER A 28 2.26 -20.37 1.90
CA SER A 28 1.91 -21.79 2.14
C SER A 28 2.74 -22.47 3.23
N LEU A 29 3.85 -21.86 3.68
CA LEU A 29 4.61 -22.34 4.84
C LEU A 29 3.97 -22.01 6.18
N PHE A 30 3.00 -21.11 6.20
CA PHE A 30 2.29 -20.75 7.42
C PHE A 30 1.29 -21.82 7.84
N ARG A 31 1.18 -22.02 9.16
CA ARG A 31 0.26 -22.98 9.78
C ARG A 31 -1.07 -22.34 10.22
N PHE A 32 -1.35 -21.10 9.78
CA PHE A 32 -2.58 -20.39 10.05
C PHE A 32 -3.30 -20.03 8.75
N GLU A 33 -4.58 -19.71 8.83
CA GLU A 33 -5.39 -19.33 7.68
C GLU A 33 -4.96 -17.97 7.10
N TRP A 34 -4.71 -17.95 5.81
CA TRP A 34 -4.34 -16.74 5.06
C TRP A 34 -5.04 -16.70 3.69
N GLU A 35 -5.04 -15.54 3.08
CA GLU A 35 -5.52 -15.35 1.71
C GLU A 35 -4.70 -14.27 0.99
N LEU A 36 -4.63 -14.38 -0.34
CA LEU A 36 -4.15 -13.35 -1.25
C LEU A 36 -5.31 -12.80 -2.05
N ILE A 37 -5.37 -11.48 -2.19
CA ILE A 37 -6.35 -10.79 -3.02
C ILE A 37 -5.59 -10.08 -4.12
N LEU A 38 -5.68 -10.57 -5.36
CA LEU A 38 -5.08 -9.95 -6.52
C LEU A 38 -6.02 -8.84 -6.99
N VAL A 39 -5.59 -7.59 -6.80
CA VAL A 39 -6.35 -6.41 -7.19
C VAL A 39 -5.97 -6.05 -8.61
N ALA A 40 -6.71 -6.61 -9.58
CA ALA A 40 -6.50 -6.49 -11.01
C ALA A 40 -7.56 -5.58 -11.66
N ASN A 41 -7.86 -4.44 -11.04
CA ASN A 41 -8.83 -3.49 -11.54
C ASN A 41 -8.32 -2.82 -12.83
N PHE A 42 -9.23 -2.55 -13.76
CA PHE A 42 -8.92 -2.13 -15.12
C PHE A 42 -9.76 -0.94 -15.58
N TRP A 43 -9.22 -0.12 -16.48
CA TRP A 43 -10.00 0.91 -17.16
C TRP A 43 -10.86 0.28 -18.24
N GLN A 44 -12.15 0.61 -18.25
CA GLN A 44 -13.07 0.13 -19.27
C GLN A 44 -12.55 0.47 -20.68
N GLY A 45 -12.55 -0.54 -21.58
CA GLY A 45 -12.02 -0.40 -22.92
C GLY A 45 -10.49 -0.46 -23.04
N SER A 46 -9.76 -0.76 -21.96
CA SER A 46 -8.31 -1.02 -22.03
C SER A 46 -8.02 -2.44 -22.54
N ASN A 47 -6.88 -2.61 -23.21
CA ASN A 47 -6.38 -3.94 -23.64
C ASN A 47 -5.51 -4.60 -22.55
N ASP A 48 -5.70 -4.25 -21.28
CA ASP A 48 -4.97 -4.79 -20.15
C ASP A 48 -5.43 -6.23 -19.84
N ARG A 49 -4.54 -7.20 -20.00
CA ARG A 49 -4.79 -8.62 -19.79
C ARG A 49 -4.56 -9.07 -18.33
N THR A 50 -4.18 -8.15 -17.47
CA THR A 50 -3.92 -8.46 -16.06
C THR A 50 -5.09 -9.15 -15.36
N PRO A 51 -6.38 -8.73 -15.56
CA PRO A 51 -7.52 -9.40 -14.94
C PRO A 51 -7.62 -10.88 -15.30
N GLU A 52 -7.48 -11.23 -16.57
CA GLU A 52 -7.56 -12.61 -17.05
C GLU A 52 -6.42 -13.46 -16.51
N ILE A 53 -5.19 -12.91 -16.47
CA ILE A 53 -4.02 -13.59 -15.92
C ILE A 53 -4.18 -13.84 -14.42
N CYS A 54 -4.65 -12.86 -13.67
CA CYS A 54 -4.95 -13.01 -12.25
C CYS A 54 -6.04 -14.05 -11.99
N GLN A 55 -7.09 -14.11 -12.83
CA GLN A 55 -8.13 -15.13 -12.74
C GLN A 55 -7.56 -16.54 -12.99
N GLN A 56 -6.65 -16.70 -13.95
CA GLN A 56 -5.97 -17.98 -14.21
C GLN A 56 -5.09 -18.39 -13.01
N LEU A 57 -4.37 -17.45 -12.39
CA LEU A 57 -3.60 -17.71 -11.16
C LEU A 57 -4.52 -18.17 -10.02
N ALA A 58 -5.63 -17.50 -9.79
CA ALA A 58 -6.59 -17.87 -8.73
C ALA A 58 -7.23 -19.25 -8.94
N LYS A 59 -7.40 -19.70 -10.19
CA LYS A 59 -7.86 -21.07 -10.49
C LYS A 59 -6.85 -22.15 -10.15
N ARG A 60 -5.55 -21.84 -10.21
CA ARG A 60 -4.44 -22.77 -9.94
C ARG A 60 -3.99 -22.77 -8.48
N LEU A 61 -4.05 -21.61 -7.83
CA LEU A 61 -3.45 -21.40 -6.53
C LEU A 61 -4.56 -21.32 -5.46
N PRO A 62 -4.58 -22.23 -4.47
CA PRO A 62 -5.55 -22.19 -3.39
C PRO A 62 -5.35 -20.90 -2.54
N TYR A 63 -6.43 -20.44 -1.90
CA TYR A 63 -6.45 -19.24 -1.05
C TYR A 63 -6.15 -17.93 -1.80
N VAL A 64 -6.17 -17.93 -3.13
CA VAL A 64 -6.04 -16.75 -3.97
C VAL A 64 -7.40 -16.35 -4.51
N ARG A 65 -7.75 -15.08 -4.34
CA ARG A 65 -8.97 -14.46 -4.90
C ARG A 65 -8.59 -13.29 -5.80
N VAL A 66 -9.45 -12.97 -6.75
CA VAL A 66 -9.26 -11.82 -7.65
C VAL A 66 -10.33 -10.78 -7.38
N LEU A 67 -9.94 -9.54 -7.34
CA LEU A 67 -10.80 -8.37 -7.43
C LEU A 67 -10.47 -7.69 -8.76
N ALA A 68 -11.38 -7.79 -9.72
CA ALA A 68 -11.23 -7.23 -11.07
C ALA A 68 -12.48 -6.42 -11.40
N GLU A 69 -12.44 -5.15 -11.09
CA GLU A 69 -13.54 -4.20 -11.27
C GLU A 69 -13.15 -3.08 -12.23
N PRO A 70 -14.09 -2.50 -12.99
CA PRO A 70 -13.85 -1.26 -13.70
C PRO A 70 -13.42 -0.16 -12.74
N LYS A 71 -12.27 0.47 -13.01
CA LYS A 71 -11.69 1.50 -12.14
C LYS A 71 -12.54 2.76 -12.10
N GLN A 72 -12.70 3.29 -10.88
CA GLN A 72 -13.32 4.58 -10.61
C GLN A 72 -12.31 5.59 -10.04
N GLY A 73 -11.07 5.16 -9.80
CA GLY A 73 -10.00 5.98 -9.24
C GLY A 73 -8.61 5.47 -9.64
N ALA A 74 -7.58 6.09 -9.09
CA ALA A 74 -6.19 5.71 -9.33
C ALA A 74 -5.73 4.60 -8.36
N MET A 75 -4.44 4.55 -8.03
CA MET A 75 -3.85 3.52 -7.18
C MET A 75 -4.48 3.46 -5.78
N GLY A 76 -4.86 4.60 -5.21
CA GLY A 76 -5.49 4.67 -3.89
C GLY A 76 -6.85 3.98 -3.85
N TRP A 77 -7.64 4.12 -4.91
CA TRP A 77 -8.89 3.38 -5.05
C TRP A 77 -8.67 1.87 -5.08
N ASP A 78 -7.70 1.39 -5.87
CA ASP A 78 -7.32 -0.03 -5.90
C ASP A 78 -6.89 -0.51 -4.50
N MET A 79 -6.08 0.29 -3.80
CA MET A 79 -5.61 -0.04 -2.46
C MET A 79 -6.77 -0.20 -1.47
N ARG A 80 -7.70 0.77 -1.44
CA ARG A 80 -8.88 0.69 -0.57
C ARG A 80 -9.76 -0.51 -0.91
N ARG A 81 -10.07 -0.73 -2.21
CA ARG A 81 -10.86 -1.88 -2.65
C ARG A 81 -10.22 -3.21 -2.24
N GLY A 82 -8.90 -3.31 -2.37
CA GLY A 82 -8.16 -4.49 -1.94
C GLY A 82 -8.19 -4.71 -0.43
N LEU A 83 -7.96 -3.66 0.36
CA LEU A 83 -8.00 -3.73 1.82
C LEU A 83 -9.42 -4.02 2.34
N ASP A 84 -10.46 -3.44 1.72
CA ASP A 84 -11.87 -3.71 2.07
C ASP A 84 -12.26 -5.17 1.80
N ALA A 85 -11.68 -5.78 0.75
CA ALA A 85 -11.92 -7.19 0.42
C ALA A 85 -11.20 -8.17 1.36
N CYS A 86 -10.25 -7.72 2.17
CA CYS A 86 -9.50 -8.51 3.13
C CYS A 86 -10.38 -8.96 4.31
N ARG A 87 -10.28 -10.26 4.69
CA ARG A 87 -11.07 -10.88 5.77
C ARG A 87 -10.26 -11.17 7.02
N GLY A 88 -8.93 -11.11 6.94
CA GLY A 88 -8.02 -11.43 8.02
C GLY A 88 -8.13 -10.50 9.22
N LYS A 89 -7.69 -10.97 10.38
CA LYS A 89 -7.47 -10.14 11.57
C LYS A 89 -6.41 -9.08 11.30
N TYR A 90 -5.36 -9.48 10.59
CA TYR A 90 -4.34 -8.59 10.03
C TYR A 90 -4.54 -8.51 8.54
N ILE A 91 -4.46 -7.31 8.00
CA ILE A 91 -4.59 -7.04 6.58
C ILE A 91 -3.39 -6.25 6.08
N GLY A 92 -3.01 -6.48 4.85
CA GLY A 92 -1.87 -5.77 4.28
C GLY A 92 -2.03 -5.46 2.81
N VAL A 93 -1.17 -4.58 2.31
CA VAL A 93 -1.09 -4.21 0.89
C VAL A 93 0.35 -4.15 0.44
N ILE A 94 0.59 -4.63 -0.78
CA ILE A 94 1.88 -4.58 -1.47
C ILE A 94 1.67 -4.34 -2.97
N ASP A 95 2.65 -3.68 -3.62
CA ASP A 95 2.66 -3.57 -5.08
C ASP A 95 3.16 -4.89 -5.69
N GLY A 96 2.47 -5.38 -6.72
CA GLY A 96 2.78 -6.65 -7.40
C GLY A 96 3.87 -6.53 -8.46
N ASP A 97 4.64 -5.44 -8.46
CA ASP A 97 5.68 -5.19 -9.46
C ASP A 97 7.07 -5.76 -9.09
N GLY A 98 7.17 -6.43 -7.95
CA GLY A 98 8.41 -7.06 -7.48
C GLY A 98 9.48 -6.09 -6.99
N GLN A 99 9.22 -4.80 -6.89
CA GLN A 99 10.18 -3.83 -6.35
C GLN A 99 10.36 -3.94 -4.84
N PHE A 100 9.31 -4.37 -4.15
CA PHE A 100 9.35 -4.67 -2.72
C PHE A 100 9.58 -6.19 -2.51
N PRO A 101 10.55 -6.59 -1.69
CA PRO A 101 10.80 -8.00 -1.43
C PRO A 101 9.60 -8.61 -0.69
N VAL A 102 9.18 -9.80 -1.11
CA VAL A 102 8.05 -10.53 -0.48
C VAL A 102 8.34 -10.87 0.98
N GLU A 103 9.60 -11.04 1.34
CA GLU A 103 10.09 -11.31 2.71
C GLU A 103 9.75 -10.16 3.67
N ALA A 104 9.62 -8.95 3.16
CA ALA A 104 9.20 -7.80 3.97
C ALA A 104 7.79 -7.96 4.54
N ILE A 105 6.91 -8.71 3.85
CA ILE A 105 5.56 -9.04 4.35
C ILE A 105 5.67 -9.81 5.67
N PHE A 106 6.57 -10.80 5.72
CA PHE A 106 6.77 -11.64 6.91
C PHE A 106 7.34 -10.86 8.06
N SER A 107 8.36 -10.04 7.78
CA SER A 107 8.97 -9.17 8.79
C SER A 107 7.94 -8.22 9.40
N CYS A 108 7.10 -7.59 8.57
CA CYS A 108 6.02 -6.74 9.04
C CYS A 108 4.95 -7.53 9.82
N PHE A 109 4.54 -8.71 9.31
CA PHE A 109 3.54 -9.55 9.96
C PHE A 109 4.04 -10.11 11.30
N ALA A 110 5.27 -10.60 11.37
CA ALA A 110 5.87 -11.06 12.62
C ALA A 110 5.90 -9.93 13.65
N LYS A 111 6.32 -8.73 13.23
CA LYS A 111 6.42 -7.57 14.12
C LYS A 111 5.08 -7.10 14.65
N ILE A 112 4.03 -7.04 13.81
CA ILE A 112 2.70 -6.61 14.26
C ILE A 112 2.03 -7.66 15.14
N LYS A 113 2.37 -8.94 14.94
CA LYS A 113 1.81 -10.04 15.74
C LYS A 113 2.49 -10.18 17.10
N SER A 114 3.82 -9.96 17.19
CA SER A 114 4.59 -10.08 18.44
C SER A 114 4.43 -8.89 19.36
N ASP A 115 4.24 -7.70 18.77
CA ASP A 115 4.17 -6.45 19.51
C ASP A 115 2.78 -5.81 19.34
N ASP A 116 2.47 -4.86 20.20
CA ASP A 116 1.16 -4.21 20.19
C ASP A 116 1.15 -3.00 19.24
N PHE A 117 1.43 -3.22 17.94
CA PHE A 117 1.32 -2.20 16.89
C PHE A 117 0.00 -2.32 16.14
N ASP A 118 -0.51 -1.18 15.67
CA ASP A 118 -1.70 -1.09 14.82
C ASP A 118 -1.34 -1.09 13.33
N LEU A 119 -0.18 -0.55 12.98
CA LEU A 119 0.39 -0.51 11.64
C LEU A 119 1.89 -0.81 11.71
N VAL A 120 2.34 -1.79 10.94
CA VAL A 120 3.76 -2.01 10.63
C VAL A 120 3.94 -1.87 9.13
N LYS A 121 4.91 -1.05 8.74
CA LYS A 121 5.24 -0.79 7.34
C LYS A 121 6.74 -0.78 7.13
N THR A 122 7.16 -0.66 5.90
CA THR A 122 8.58 -0.58 5.58
C THR A 122 9.05 0.84 5.34
N TYR A 123 10.37 1.03 5.29
CA TYR A 123 11.02 2.21 4.68
C TYR A 123 12.23 1.76 3.86
N ARG A 124 12.48 2.47 2.76
CA ARG A 124 13.55 2.14 1.80
C ARG A 124 14.90 2.69 2.27
N VAL A 125 15.86 1.80 2.59
CA VAL A 125 17.21 2.19 3.05
C VAL A 125 18.11 2.50 1.87
N GLN A 126 18.17 1.58 0.90
CA GLN A 126 18.94 1.75 -0.31
C GLN A 126 17.99 1.91 -1.51
N ARG A 127 18.08 3.07 -2.13
CA ARG A 127 17.31 3.40 -3.33
C ARG A 127 18.27 3.43 -4.51
N ARG A 128 18.21 2.41 -5.33
CA ARG A 128 18.89 2.40 -6.65
C ARG A 128 18.10 3.16 -7.73
N ASP A 129 17.24 4.09 -7.28
CA ASP A 129 16.46 4.97 -8.13
C ASP A 129 17.34 6.08 -8.74
N SER A 130 16.84 6.72 -9.83
CA SER A 130 17.44 7.92 -10.36
C SER A 130 17.52 9.04 -9.30
N LEU A 131 18.54 9.90 -9.40
CA LEU A 131 18.72 11.05 -8.50
C LEU A 131 17.47 11.92 -8.44
N TYR A 132 16.76 12.07 -9.57
CA TYR A 132 15.50 12.82 -9.66
C TYR A 132 14.40 12.22 -8.75
N ARG A 133 14.20 10.90 -8.76
CA ARG A 133 13.21 10.23 -7.89
C ARG A 133 13.58 10.33 -6.42
N ARG A 134 14.87 10.23 -6.10
CA ARG A 134 15.36 10.40 -4.73
C ARG A 134 15.07 11.80 -4.22
N LEU A 135 15.35 12.83 -5.04
CA LEU A 135 15.10 14.23 -4.69
C LEU A 135 13.60 14.47 -4.46
N ILE A 136 12.74 14.05 -5.38
CA ILE A 136 11.27 14.19 -5.23
C ILE A 136 10.79 13.54 -3.94
N SER A 137 11.22 12.33 -3.65
CA SER A 137 10.80 11.62 -2.44
C SER A 137 11.33 12.29 -1.16
N THR A 138 12.52 12.85 -1.19
CA THR A 138 13.10 13.59 -0.04
C THR A 138 12.30 14.87 0.23
N VAL A 139 12.02 15.65 -0.83
CA VAL A 139 11.19 16.86 -0.73
C VAL A 139 9.79 16.52 -0.24
N TYR A 140 9.21 15.43 -0.74
CA TYR A 140 7.90 14.93 -0.33
C TYR A 140 7.86 14.61 1.17
N ASN A 141 8.78 13.77 1.65
CA ASN A 141 8.81 13.39 3.06
C ASN A 141 9.08 14.61 3.95
N TRP A 142 9.96 15.52 3.52
CA TRP A 142 10.24 16.76 4.24
C TRP A 142 8.99 17.64 4.35
N LEU A 143 8.27 17.88 3.25
CA LEU A 143 7.02 18.63 3.25
C LEU A 143 5.96 17.97 4.13
N PHE A 144 5.88 16.65 4.10
CA PHE A 144 4.97 15.90 4.96
C PHE A 144 5.28 16.15 6.44
N HIS A 145 6.55 16.13 6.84
CA HIS A 145 6.96 16.39 8.22
C HIS A 145 6.71 17.84 8.66
N VAL A 146 6.93 18.81 7.76
CA VAL A 146 6.67 20.23 8.02
C VAL A 146 5.18 20.49 8.22
N LEU A 147 4.34 19.90 7.40
CA LEU A 147 2.89 20.11 7.42
C LEU A 147 2.18 19.34 8.55
N PHE A 148 2.68 18.16 8.90
CA PHE A 148 2.03 17.28 9.87
C PHE A 148 2.93 17.01 11.08
N ARG A 149 2.80 17.89 12.08
CA ARG A 149 3.48 17.72 13.37
C ARG A 149 2.98 16.44 14.05
N GLY A 150 3.89 15.56 14.46
CA GLY A 150 3.57 14.23 15.01
C GLY A 150 4.03 13.09 14.12
N SER A 151 4.38 13.36 12.85
CA SER A 151 5.01 12.38 11.95
C SER A 151 6.52 12.19 12.19
N GLY A 152 7.09 12.82 13.20
CA GLY A 152 8.51 13.15 13.38
C GLY A 152 9.53 12.00 13.38
N LYS A 153 9.10 10.74 13.37
CA LYS A 153 10.01 9.57 13.27
C LYS A 153 9.81 8.75 11.97
N LEU A 154 8.81 9.10 11.17
CA LEU A 154 8.53 8.39 9.92
C LEU A 154 9.57 8.71 8.85
N ARG A 155 10.10 7.66 8.22
CA ARG A 155 11.18 7.77 7.22
C ARG A 155 10.67 7.76 5.78
N ASP A 156 9.58 7.03 5.50
CA ASP A 156 9.08 6.86 4.13
C ASP A 156 7.56 6.62 4.10
N VAL A 157 6.80 7.66 3.79
CA VAL A 157 5.33 7.62 3.77
C VAL A 157 4.79 6.59 2.76
N ASN A 158 5.42 6.47 1.58
CA ASN A 158 4.89 5.71 0.43
C ASN A 158 5.42 4.27 0.34
N SER A 159 6.27 3.83 1.28
CA SER A 159 6.82 2.47 1.23
C SER A 159 5.77 1.42 1.58
N LYS A 160 5.88 0.27 0.94
CA LYS A 160 5.10 -0.94 1.15
C LYS A 160 6.05 -2.14 1.41
N PRO A 161 5.56 -3.28 1.96
CA PRO A 161 4.20 -3.51 2.41
C PRO A 161 3.80 -2.64 3.61
N LYS A 162 2.48 -2.41 3.73
CA LYS A 162 1.84 -1.91 4.93
C LYS A 162 0.95 -3.01 5.47
N ILE A 163 1.15 -3.41 6.72
CA ILE A 163 0.34 -4.42 7.41
C ILE A 163 -0.27 -3.78 8.64
N MET A 164 -1.56 -3.95 8.82
CA MET A 164 -2.31 -3.30 9.88
C MET A 164 -3.36 -4.24 10.50
N ARG A 165 -3.77 -3.94 11.70
CA ARG A 165 -4.95 -4.56 12.30
C ARG A 165 -6.19 -4.15 11.52
N ARG A 166 -7.06 -5.09 11.15
CA ARG A 166 -8.29 -4.78 10.43
C ARG A 166 -9.19 -3.82 11.22
N GLU A 167 -9.23 -3.93 12.52
CA GLU A 167 -9.97 -3.00 13.39
C GLU A 167 -9.40 -1.57 13.39
N ALA A 168 -8.07 -1.41 13.26
CA ALA A 168 -7.43 -0.11 13.10
C ALA A 168 -7.76 0.49 11.74
N TYR A 169 -7.69 -0.31 10.67
CA TYR A 169 -8.09 0.11 9.32
C TYR A 169 -9.54 0.59 9.27
N ALA A 170 -10.47 -0.14 9.86
CA ALA A 170 -11.88 0.22 9.88
C ALA A 170 -12.14 1.61 10.53
N LYS A 171 -11.31 2.01 11.50
CA LYS A 171 -11.40 3.35 12.13
C LYS A 171 -10.84 4.47 11.26
N MET A 172 -9.98 4.16 10.28
CA MET A 172 -9.31 5.18 9.44
C MET A 172 -10.26 5.86 8.47
N MET A 173 -11.30 5.16 7.99
CA MET A 173 -12.32 5.68 7.05
C MET A 173 -11.69 6.40 5.85
N LEU A 174 -10.74 5.74 5.18
CA LEU A 174 -9.99 6.29 4.05
C LEU A 174 -10.92 6.73 2.93
N GLN A 175 -10.61 7.88 2.31
CA GLN A 175 -11.40 8.49 1.25
C GLN A 175 -10.63 8.73 -0.05
N SER A 176 -9.30 8.84 0.02
CA SER A 176 -8.48 9.13 -1.14
C SER A 176 -8.49 8.00 -2.16
N ASP A 177 -8.60 8.35 -3.44
CA ASP A 177 -8.62 7.43 -4.57
C ASP A 177 -7.33 7.50 -5.41
N ASP A 178 -6.34 8.25 -4.98
CA ASP A 178 -5.11 8.53 -5.69
C ASP A 178 -3.84 8.22 -4.89
N TRP A 179 -2.74 8.86 -5.27
CA TRP A 179 -1.43 8.70 -4.63
C TRP A 179 -1.38 9.19 -3.18
N PHE A 180 -2.37 9.96 -2.73
CA PHE A 180 -2.43 10.48 -1.37
C PHE A 180 -2.86 9.40 -0.35
N THR A 181 -3.43 8.29 -0.76
CA THR A 181 -3.93 7.23 0.13
C THR A 181 -2.85 6.68 1.06
N ASP A 182 -1.60 6.55 0.58
CA ASP A 182 -0.46 6.16 1.44
C ASP A 182 -0.23 7.14 2.59
N ALA A 183 -0.34 8.43 2.31
CA ALA A 183 -0.23 9.50 3.31
C ALA A 183 -1.46 9.54 4.22
N GLU A 184 -2.65 9.33 3.68
CA GLU A 184 -3.91 9.31 4.44
C GLU A 184 -3.92 8.20 5.50
N ILE A 185 -3.38 7.02 5.20
CA ILE A 185 -3.18 5.94 6.19
C ILE A 185 -2.34 6.45 7.36
N ILE A 186 -1.20 7.07 7.09
CA ILE A 186 -0.30 7.58 8.11
C ILE A 186 -0.96 8.70 8.94
N LEU A 187 -1.62 9.64 8.27
CA LEU A 187 -2.32 10.74 8.91
C LEU A 187 -3.47 10.24 9.80
N SER A 188 -4.18 9.21 9.34
CA SER A 188 -5.22 8.56 10.12
C SER A 188 -4.64 7.89 11.36
N CYS A 189 -3.48 7.22 11.25
CA CYS A 189 -2.78 6.67 12.41
C CYS A 189 -2.42 7.76 13.42
N ILE A 190 -1.87 8.88 12.97
CA ILE A 190 -1.51 10.01 13.84
C ILE A 190 -2.76 10.58 14.52
N LYS A 191 -3.83 10.83 13.76
CA LYS A 191 -5.09 11.38 14.27
C LYS A 191 -5.77 10.49 15.30
N LEU A 192 -5.71 9.17 15.09
CA LEU A 192 -6.33 8.15 15.93
C LEU A 192 -5.39 7.66 17.05
N ASN A 193 -4.18 8.24 17.16
CA ASN A 193 -3.15 7.85 18.10
C ASN A 193 -2.80 6.36 18.04
N LEU A 194 -2.76 5.78 16.82
CA LEU A 194 -2.41 4.39 16.57
C LEU A 194 -0.90 4.20 16.62
N ARG A 195 -0.48 3.05 17.14
CA ARG A 195 0.94 2.70 17.26
C ARG A 195 1.49 2.20 15.94
N MET A 196 2.51 2.91 15.41
CA MET A 196 3.14 2.58 14.14
C MET A 196 4.61 2.15 14.32
N TYR A 197 5.06 1.23 13.45
CA TYR A 197 6.46 0.83 13.37
C TYR A 197 6.94 0.74 11.92
N GLU A 198 8.23 1.04 11.67
CA GLU A 198 8.84 0.95 10.35
C GLU A 198 10.03 -0.02 10.34
N ILE A 199 10.07 -0.90 9.33
CA ILE A 199 11.14 -1.87 9.11
C ILE A 199 11.97 -1.44 7.90
N PRO A 200 13.33 -1.46 7.98
CA PRO A 200 14.18 -1.16 6.84
C PRO A 200 14.08 -2.27 5.78
N ILE A 201 14.05 -1.86 4.51
CA ILE A 201 14.15 -2.79 3.37
C ILE A 201 15.06 -2.25 2.29
N GLU A 202 15.63 -3.15 1.51
CA GLU A 202 16.21 -2.83 0.22
C GLU A 202 15.11 -2.78 -0.84
N PHE A 203 15.14 -1.74 -1.66
CA PHE A 203 14.17 -1.53 -2.74
C PHE A 203 14.83 -1.87 -4.08
N HIS A 204 14.24 -2.84 -4.80
CA HIS A 204 14.79 -3.30 -6.07
C HIS A 204 14.41 -2.34 -7.19
N SER A 205 15.40 -1.90 -7.97
CA SER A 205 15.16 -1.15 -9.20
C SER A 205 14.92 -2.15 -10.33
N LEU A 206 13.72 -2.14 -10.90
CA LEU A 206 13.44 -2.85 -12.13
C LEU A 206 13.98 -2.01 -13.29
N GLY A 207 15.08 -2.47 -13.92
CA GLY A 207 15.67 -1.81 -15.08
C GLY A 207 14.63 -1.68 -16.21
N GLY A 208 14.43 -0.45 -16.73
CA GLY A 208 13.62 -0.22 -17.93
C GLY A 208 12.14 0.13 -17.70
N ARG A 209 11.57 -0.07 -16.52
CA ARG A 209 10.15 0.28 -16.28
C ARG A 209 9.96 1.79 -16.11
N LYS A 210 9.12 2.39 -16.96
CA LYS A 210 8.77 3.81 -16.86
C LYS A 210 7.91 4.06 -15.61
N SER A 211 8.23 5.13 -14.87
CA SER A 211 7.41 5.56 -13.74
C SER A 211 6.04 6.03 -14.18
N PHE A 212 4.98 5.58 -13.54
CA PHE A 212 3.64 6.12 -13.74
C PHE A 212 3.44 7.48 -13.06
N VAL A 213 4.38 7.90 -12.20
CA VAL A 213 4.28 9.19 -11.47
C VAL A 213 4.66 10.32 -12.41
N LYS A 214 3.67 11.08 -12.85
CA LYS A 214 3.83 12.30 -13.64
C LYS A 214 4.16 13.49 -12.74
N PRO A 215 4.81 14.57 -13.23
CA PRO A 215 5.04 15.79 -12.47
C PRO A 215 3.75 16.41 -11.89
N SER A 216 2.62 16.27 -12.61
CA SER A 216 1.31 16.69 -12.15
C SER A 216 0.84 15.97 -10.88
N ALA A 217 1.29 14.74 -10.64
CA ALA A 217 0.97 14.00 -9.43
C ALA A 217 1.57 14.65 -8.17
N ILE A 218 2.69 15.35 -8.30
CA ILE A 218 3.31 16.10 -7.19
C ILE A 218 2.43 17.27 -6.79
N LEU A 219 1.93 18.02 -7.78
CA LEU A 219 1.02 19.16 -7.53
C LEU A 219 -0.31 18.70 -6.93
N GLN A 220 -0.89 17.62 -7.45
CA GLN A 220 -2.10 17.01 -6.88
C GLN A 220 -1.88 16.59 -5.44
N PHE A 221 -0.75 15.97 -5.17
CA PHE A 221 -0.40 15.53 -3.83
C PHE A 221 -0.27 16.71 -2.85
N LEU A 222 0.42 17.78 -3.23
CA LEU A 222 0.54 19.00 -2.43
C LEU A 222 -0.84 19.63 -2.16
N LYS A 223 -1.68 19.69 -3.17
CA LYS A 223 -3.08 20.15 -3.03
C LYS A 223 -3.83 19.31 -2.00
N HIS A 224 -3.78 17.98 -2.09
CA HIS A 224 -4.48 17.10 -1.16
C HIS A 224 -3.91 17.17 0.27
N MET A 225 -2.60 17.35 0.44
CA MET A 225 -2.02 17.60 1.76
C MET A 225 -2.59 18.87 2.39
N LEU A 226 -2.67 19.95 1.64
CA LEU A 226 -3.23 21.21 2.12
C LEU A 226 -4.73 21.08 2.43
N GLU A 227 -5.50 20.48 1.53
CA GLU A 227 -6.93 20.22 1.75
C GLU A 227 -7.18 19.37 3.00
N TYR A 228 -6.40 18.30 3.20
CA TYR A 228 -6.51 17.46 4.39
C TYR A 228 -6.21 18.27 5.67
N GLN A 229 -5.19 19.12 5.64
CA GLN A 229 -4.85 19.96 6.77
C GLN A 229 -5.94 20.97 7.10
N PHE A 230 -6.56 21.58 6.09
CA PHE A 230 -7.68 22.52 6.30
C PHE A 230 -8.94 21.81 6.84
N ARG A 231 -9.28 20.64 6.30
CA ARG A 231 -10.40 19.82 6.80
C ARG A 231 -10.20 19.38 8.24
N SER A 232 -9.00 18.94 8.59
CA SER A 232 -8.65 18.51 9.93
C SER A 232 -8.74 19.66 10.96
N ARG A 233 -8.35 20.88 10.59
CA ARG A 233 -8.47 22.07 11.45
C ARG A 233 -9.92 22.52 11.62
N SER A 234 -10.78 22.38 10.61
CA SER A 234 -12.18 22.75 10.69
C SER A 234 -13.02 21.80 11.56
N SER A 235 -12.66 20.50 11.60
CA SER A 235 -13.31 19.53 12.47
C SER A 235 -12.98 19.72 13.95
N VAL A 236 -11.75 20.15 14.28
CA VAL A 236 -11.34 20.47 15.67
C VAL A 236 -12.02 21.77 16.16
N ARG A 237 -12.25 22.76 15.27
CA ARG A 237 -12.95 24.00 15.63
C ARG A 237 -14.47 23.83 15.86
N LYS A 238 -15.07 22.75 15.37
CA LYS A 238 -16.50 22.45 15.59
C LYS A 238 -16.75 21.58 16.83
N ALA A 239 -15.70 21.05 17.43
CA ALA A 239 -15.75 20.17 18.62
C ALA A 239 -15.40 20.92 19.93
N ASN A 240 -14.96 22.18 19.83
CA ASN A 240 -14.78 23.16 20.91
C ASN A 240 -15.83 24.30 20.77
#